data_3a97ed9220d3590f920ac73ce5dc4663
#
_entry.id   3a97ed9220d3590f920ac73ce5dc4663
#
_cell.length_a   1.000
_cell.length_b   1.000
_cell.length_c   1.000
_cell.angle_alpha   90.00
_cell.angle_beta   90.00
_cell.angle_gamma   90.00
#
_symmetry.space_group_name_H-M   'P 1'
#
loop_
_entity.id
_entity.type
_entity.pdbx_description
1 polymer ?
#
loop_
_entity_poly.entity_id
_entity_poly.type
_entity_poly.pdbx_seq_one_letter_code
_entity_poly.pdbx_strand_id
1 'polypeptide(L)'
;RPDRASIVYSNLIRKYFKNTKPIVLGGVEASLRRVVHYDYWSNSLRRSILLDAKADFLLYGMADFSVLAFARALRDGTDPKKLRGLCYPSVVKPADYLELPSYEECLADKASFTRMFDLFYKNNDPITAQGLAQAYANRYVVQNPPAEALSTEEMDAVYSLPFTYKVHPLDAAQGEVRAFETIKHSIVTHRGCYGECSFCAISMHEGRKVSWRSEESILAEARAMTKREDFKGIITDLSGPTANMYG
;
A
#
# COMPACT_ATOMS: atom_id res chain seq x y z
N ARG A 1 11.57 -10.54 -14.70
CA ARG A 1 10.43 -10.67 -13.77
C ARG A 1 9.21 -11.19 -14.53
N PRO A 2 8.37 -12.05 -13.93
CA PRO A 2 7.12 -12.44 -14.57
C PRO A 2 6.14 -11.26 -14.60
N ASP A 3 5.29 -11.23 -15.61
CA ASP A 3 4.14 -10.33 -15.62
C ASP A 3 3.26 -10.63 -14.41
N ARG A 4 2.75 -9.58 -13.75
CA ARG A 4 1.94 -9.71 -12.53
C ARG A 4 2.64 -10.53 -11.43
N ALA A 5 3.86 -10.12 -11.08
CA ALA A 5 4.75 -10.83 -10.17
C ALA A 5 4.07 -11.24 -8.85
N SER A 6 3.30 -10.37 -8.22
CA SER A 6 2.59 -10.66 -6.96
C SER A 6 1.64 -11.83 -7.09
N ILE A 7 0.90 -11.94 -8.20
CA ILE A 7 -0.01 -13.05 -8.48
C ILE A 7 0.76 -14.34 -8.72
N VAL A 8 1.80 -14.28 -9.55
CA VAL A 8 2.61 -15.46 -9.91
C VAL A 8 3.30 -16.05 -8.67
N TYR A 9 3.98 -15.21 -7.88
CA TYR A 9 4.70 -15.67 -6.70
C TYR A 9 3.76 -16.22 -5.63
N SER A 10 2.65 -15.57 -5.36
CA SER A 10 1.65 -16.08 -4.42
C SER A 10 1.08 -17.44 -4.86
N ASN A 11 0.77 -17.58 -6.15
CA ASN A 11 0.27 -18.83 -6.68
C ASN A 11 1.34 -19.95 -6.66
N LEU A 12 2.62 -19.63 -6.87
CA LEU A 12 3.72 -20.59 -6.71
C LEU A 12 3.86 -21.06 -5.26
N ILE A 13 3.78 -20.14 -4.30
CA ILE A 13 3.77 -20.48 -2.87
C ILE A 13 2.62 -21.45 -2.57
N ARG A 14 1.39 -21.15 -3.01
CA ARG A 14 0.23 -22.05 -2.82
C ARG A 14 0.41 -23.41 -3.51
N LYS A 15 1.09 -23.44 -4.64
CA LYS A 15 1.34 -24.69 -5.38
C LYS A 15 2.29 -25.62 -4.63
N TYR A 16 3.39 -25.07 -4.12
CA TYR A 16 4.48 -25.87 -3.55
C TYR A 16 4.40 -26.03 -2.03
N PHE A 17 3.78 -25.09 -1.31
CA PHE A 17 3.67 -25.10 0.14
C PHE A 17 2.20 -25.20 0.57
N LYS A 18 1.68 -26.43 0.77
CA LYS A 18 0.25 -26.65 1.07
C LYS A 18 -0.19 -26.11 2.42
N ASN A 19 0.69 -26.14 3.42
CA ASN A 19 0.43 -25.67 4.80
C ASN A 19 1.19 -24.37 5.09
N THR A 20 1.20 -23.45 4.13
CA THR A 20 1.88 -22.15 4.33
C THR A 20 1.19 -21.30 5.39
N LYS A 21 1.95 -20.41 5.99
CA LYS A 21 1.42 -19.29 6.78
C LYS A 21 0.56 -18.38 5.88
N PRO A 22 -0.28 -17.52 6.44
CA PRO A 22 -1.07 -16.58 5.64
C PRO A 22 -0.23 -15.78 4.66
N ILE A 23 -0.69 -15.68 3.41
CA ILE A 23 -0.08 -14.81 2.39
C ILE A 23 -0.72 -13.43 2.53
N VAL A 24 0.12 -12.43 2.78
CA VAL A 24 -0.29 -11.03 2.94
C VAL A 24 0.28 -10.21 1.80
N LEU A 25 -0.57 -9.51 1.07
CA LEU A 25 -0.16 -8.56 0.03
C LEU A 25 -0.02 -7.17 0.63
N GLY A 26 0.87 -6.36 0.06
CA GLY A 26 1.07 -4.97 0.44
C GLY A 26 1.72 -4.17 -0.68
N GLY A 27 1.97 -2.89 -0.40
CA GLY A 27 2.58 -1.95 -1.33
C GLY A 27 1.60 -1.35 -2.34
N VAL A 28 2.11 -0.51 -3.24
CA VAL A 28 1.30 0.32 -4.15
C VAL A 28 0.42 -0.52 -5.08
N GLU A 29 0.94 -1.62 -5.65
CA GLU A 29 0.17 -2.50 -6.54
C GLU A 29 -1.04 -3.10 -5.80
N ALA A 30 -0.82 -3.61 -4.60
CA ALA A 30 -1.90 -4.18 -3.78
C ALA A 30 -2.94 -3.12 -3.42
N SER A 31 -2.52 -1.94 -2.98
CA SER A 31 -3.40 -0.84 -2.65
C SER A 31 -4.30 -0.43 -3.82
N LEU A 32 -3.74 -0.29 -5.02
CA LEU A 32 -4.50 0.16 -6.19
C LEU A 32 -5.40 -0.92 -6.79
N ARG A 33 -5.07 -2.20 -6.58
CA ARG A 33 -5.79 -3.35 -7.16
C ARG A 33 -6.61 -4.14 -6.15
N ARG A 34 -6.94 -3.56 -4.99
CA ARG A 34 -7.65 -4.24 -3.88
C ARG A 34 -9.14 -4.51 -4.14
N VAL A 35 -9.75 -3.79 -5.09
CA VAL A 35 -11.10 -4.00 -5.61
C VAL A 35 -11.07 -4.24 -7.10
N VAL A 36 -12.22 -4.31 -7.77
CA VAL A 36 -12.29 -4.30 -9.25
C VAL A 36 -11.51 -3.12 -9.80
N HIS A 37 -10.67 -3.37 -10.78
CA HIS A 37 -9.81 -2.34 -11.37
C HIS A 37 -9.66 -2.56 -12.89
N TYR A 38 -9.38 -1.47 -13.60
CA TYR A 38 -9.00 -1.54 -14.99
C TYR A 38 -7.52 -1.92 -15.12
N ASP A 39 -7.25 -3.00 -15.83
CA ASP A 39 -5.91 -3.47 -16.14
C ASP A 39 -5.51 -2.97 -17.54
N TYR A 40 -4.63 -2.01 -17.58
CA TYR A 40 -4.14 -1.38 -18.80
C TYR A 40 -3.52 -2.40 -19.78
N TRP A 41 -2.76 -3.38 -19.26
CA TRP A 41 -2.09 -4.37 -20.11
C TRP A 41 -3.04 -5.26 -20.88
N SER A 42 -4.09 -5.73 -20.23
CA SER A 42 -5.10 -6.59 -20.86
C SER A 42 -6.28 -5.82 -21.44
N ASN A 43 -6.31 -4.49 -21.31
CA ASN A 43 -7.42 -3.62 -21.68
C ASN A 43 -8.77 -4.15 -21.18
N SER A 44 -8.83 -4.55 -19.93
CA SER A 44 -10.01 -5.19 -19.35
C SER A 44 -10.14 -4.92 -17.85
N LEU A 45 -11.34 -5.11 -17.33
CA LEU A 45 -11.55 -5.11 -15.89
C LEU A 45 -11.07 -6.44 -15.28
N ARG A 46 -10.38 -6.34 -14.15
CA ARG A 46 -9.91 -7.49 -13.38
C ARG A 46 -10.50 -7.49 -11.99
N ARG A 47 -10.58 -8.68 -11.42
CA ARG A 47 -10.97 -8.88 -10.03
C ARG A 47 -9.94 -8.29 -9.07
N SER A 48 -10.32 -8.15 -7.80
CA SER A 48 -9.36 -7.86 -6.74
C SER A 48 -8.11 -8.76 -6.85
N ILE A 49 -6.93 -8.14 -6.72
CA ILE A 49 -5.64 -8.87 -6.69
C ILE A 49 -5.61 -9.90 -5.56
N LEU A 50 -6.33 -9.65 -4.46
CA LEU A 50 -6.45 -10.57 -3.33
C LEU A 50 -6.98 -11.94 -3.77
N LEU A 51 -7.98 -11.95 -4.67
CA LEU A 51 -8.57 -13.18 -5.21
C LEU A 51 -7.69 -13.82 -6.29
N ASP A 52 -7.13 -13.01 -7.20
CA ASP A 52 -6.27 -13.50 -8.28
C ASP A 52 -4.97 -14.11 -7.75
N ALA A 53 -4.41 -13.52 -6.70
CA ALA A 53 -3.22 -14.03 -6.02
C ALA A 53 -3.51 -15.18 -5.05
N LYS A 54 -4.79 -15.46 -4.74
CA LYS A 54 -5.20 -16.42 -3.69
C LYS A 54 -4.54 -16.09 -2.34
N ALA A 55 -4.39 -14.82 -2.05
CA ALA A 55 -3.86 -14.34 -0.78
C ALA A 55 -4.94 -14.32 0.31
N ASP A 56 -4.52 -14.35 1.56
CA ASP A 56 -5.44 -14.39 2.70
C ASP A 56 -5.81 -12.97 3.15
N PHE A 57 -4.84 -12.05 3.06
CA PHE A 57 -5.00 -10.67 3.51
C PHE A 57 -4.26 -9.71 2.58
N LEU A 58 -4.69 -8.44 2.62
CA LEU A 58 -4.02 -7.35 1.94
C LEU A 58 -4.01 -6.14 2.87
N LEU A 59 -2.83 -5.59 3.11
CA LEU A 59 -2.66 -4.33 3.83
C LEU A 59 -2.45 -3.20 2.82
N TYR A 60 -3.19 -2.10 2.98
CA TYR A 60 -3.14 -0.96 2.07
C TYR A 60 -2.90 0.35 2.81
N GLY A 61 -2.50 1.36 2.06
CA GLY A 61 -2.16 2.66 2.61
C GLY A 61 -0.79 2.71 3.27
N MET A 62 -0.58 3.65 4.18
CA MET A 62 0.60 3.72 5.04
C MET A 62 0.51 2.64 6.11
N ALA A 63 1.03 1.45 5.79
CA ALA A 63 0.81 0.23 6.56
C ALA A 63 1.91 -0.04 7.61
N ASP A 64 2.80 0.90 7.91
CA ASP A 64 3.94 0.71 8.80
C ASP A 64 3.52 0.15 10.17
N PHE A 65 2.52 0.71 10.80
CA PHE A 65 1.99 0.21 12.08
C PHE A 65 0.90 -0.86 11.91
N SER A 66 0.16 -0.83 10.80
CA SER A 66 -0.85 -1.86 10.51
C SER A 66 -0.22 -3.23 10.34
N VAL A 67 0.97 -3.33 9.71
CA VAL A 67 1.69 -4.61 9.58
C VAL A 67 2.16 -5.14 10.94
N LEU A 68 2.59 -4.25 11.84
CA LEU A 68 2.95 -4.65 13.21
C LEU A 68 1.73 -5.13 14.00
N ALA A 69 0.62 -4.41 13.93
CA ALA A 69 -0.63 -4.81 14.59
C ALA A 69 -1.13 -6.15 14.04
N PHE A 70 -1.06 -6.35 12.72
CA PHE A 70 -1.40 -7.60 12.07
C PHE A 70 -0.51 -8.76 12.53
N ALA A 71 0.81 -8.56 12.57
CA ALA A 71 1.76 -9.57 13.03
C ALA A 71 1.53 -9.95 14.51
N ARG A 72 1.24 -8.95 15.36
CA ARG A 72 0.87 -9.16 16.77
C ARG A 72 -0.42 -9.96 16.89
N ALA A 73 -1.47 -9.61 16.14
CA ALA A 73 -2.72 -10.35 16.14
C ALA A 73 -2.52 -11.83 15.80
N LEU A 74 -1.73 -12.13 14.76
CA LEU A 74 -1.40 -13.51 14.40
C LEU A 74 -0.59 -14.23 15.48
N ARG A 75 0.39 -13.56 16.08
CA ARG A 75 1.21 -14.13 17.17
C ARG A 75 0.35 -14.47 18.39
N ASP A 76 -0.56 -13.58 18.74
CA ASP A 76 -1.38 -13.66 19.94
C ASP A 76 -2.67 -14.47 19.73
N GLY A 77 -2.89 -14.99 18.50
CA GLY A 77 -4.06 -15.80 18.13
C GLY A 77 -5.37 -14.99 18.09
N THR A 78 -5.31 -13.66 17.95
CA THR A 78 -6.49 -12.80 17.83
C THR A 78 -6.88 -12.61 16.35
N ASP A 79 -8.16 -12.29 16.09
CA ASP A 79 -8.66 -12.11 14.73
C ASP A 79 -8.19 -10.78 14.14
N PRO A 80 -7.35 -10.78 13.09
CA PRO A 80 -6.86 -9.54 12.46
C PRO A 80 -7.93 -8.81 11.63
N LYS A 81 -9.08 -9.43 11.34
CA LYS A 81 -10.12 -8.86 10.47
C LYS A 81 -10.77 -7.58 11.00
N LYS A 82 -10.46 -7.18 12.22
CA LYS A 82 -10.92 -5.91 12.81
C LYS A 82 -9.95 -4.76 12.60
N LEU A 83 -8.75 -5.02 12.08
CA LEU A 83 -7.72 -4.00 11.88
C LEU A 83 -8.08 -3.07 10.73
N ARG A 84 -7.85 -1.78 10.92
CA ARG A 84 -7.95 -0.77 9.85
C ARG A 84 -6.86 -0.98 8.81
N GLY A 85 -7.11 -0.54 7.57
CA GLY A 85 -6.18 -0.71 6.45
C GLY A 85 -6.04 -2.15 5.94
N LEU A 86 -6.96 -3.04 6.30
CA LEU A 86 -6.94 -4.45 5.93
C LEU A 86 -8.06 -4.79 4.94
N CYS A 87 -7.73 -5.61 3.93
CA CYS A 87 -8.72 -6.30 3.11
C CYS A 87 -8.59 -7.82 3.28
N TYR A 88 -9.71 -8.53 3.20
CA TYR A 88 -9.76 -9.98 3.33
C TYR A 88 -10.95 -10.59 2.56
N PRO A 89 -10.88 -11.85 2.10
CA PRO A 89 -12.01 -12.54 1.50
C PRO A 89 -12.99 -13.01 2.58
N SER A 90 -14.30 -12.91 2.29
CA SER A 90 -15.36 -13.37 3.18
C SER A 90 -16.50 -13.99 2.39
N VAL A 91 -17.25 -14.90 3.01
CA VAL A 91 -18.50 -15.42 2.45
C VAL A 91 -19.71 -14.59 2.90
N VAL A 92 -19.52 -13.74 3.90
CA VAL A 92 -20.56 -12.85 4.45
C VAL A 92 -20.08 -11.41 4.40
N LYS A 93 -20.96 -10.52 3.96
CA LYS A 93 -20.75 -9.07 4.03
C LYS A 93 -21.00 -8.60 5.47
N PRO A 94 -20.10 -7.81 6.08
CA PRO A 94 -20.40 -7.14 7.36
C PRO A 94 -21.62 -6.21 7.21
N ALA A 95 -22.51 -6.20 8.19
CA ALA A 95 -23.79 -5.48 8.10
C ALA A 95 -23.65 -3.98 7.84
N ASP A 96 -22.67 -3.34 8.50
CA ASP A 96 -22.48 -1.89 8.47
C ASP A 96 -21.55 -1.43 7.33
N TYR A 97 -21.16 -2.33 6.41
CA TYR A 97 -20.25 -2.00 5.31
C TYR A 97 -21.04 -1.63 4.06
N LEU A 98 -20.59 -0.56 3.40
CA LEU A 98 -21.11 -0.12 2.13
C LEU A 98 -20.81 -1.15 1.04
N GLU A 99 -21.85 -1.59 0.34
CA GLU A 99 -21.70 -2.52 -0.78
C GLU A 99 -21.38 -1.76 -2.06
N LEU A 100 -20.27 -2.11 -2.67
CA LEU A 100 -19.90 -1.62 -4.00
C LEU A 100 -20.61 -2.43 -5.08
N PRO A 101 -20.89 -1.85 -6.26
CA PRO A 101 -21.26 -2.65 -7.42
C PRO A 101 -20.35 -3.86 -7.58
N SER A 102 -20.92 -5.03 -7.80
CA SER A 102 -20.22 -6.30 -7.92
C SER A 102 -19.26 -6.32 -9.12
N TYR A 103 -18.37 -7.30 -9.14
CA TYR A 103 -17.49 -7.50 -10.30
C TYR A 103 -18.29 -7.75 -11.58
N GLU A 104 -19.34 -8.55 -11.48
CA GLU A 104 -20.20 -8.90 -12.60
C GLU A 104 -20.98 -7.69 -13.15
N GLU A 105 -21.51 -6.83 -12.27
CA GLU A 105 -22.16 -5.58 -12.67
C GLU A 105 -21.15 -4.63 -13.33
N CYS A 106 -19.95 -4.51 -12.80
CA CYS A 106 -18.89 -3.69 -13.40
C CYS A 106 -18.45 -4.19 -14.77
N LEU A 107 -18.45 -5.51 -15.00
CA LEU A 107 -18.17 -6.10 -16.32
C LEU A 107 -19.28 -5.84 -17.33
N ALA A 108 -20.52 -5.88 -16.88
CA ALA A 108 -21.69 -5.74 -17.74
C ALA A 108 -21.92 -4.29 -18.17
N ASP A 109 -21.58 -3.32 -17.31
CA ASP A 109 -21.93 -1.93 -17.51
C ASP A 109 -20.86 -0.96 -17.04
N LYS A 110 -20.42 -0.06 -17.92
CA LYS A 110 -19.43 0.99 -17.62
C LYS A 110 -19.90 1.98 -16.54
N ALA A 111 -21.21 2.28 -16.47
CA ALA A 111 -21.77 3.16 -15.46
C ALA A 111 -21.65 2.54 -14.06
N SER A 112 -21.85 1.23 -13.95
CA SER A 112 -21.63 0.47 -12.71
C SER A 112 -20.16 0.50 -12.27
N PHE A 113 -19.22 0.36 -13.21
CA PHE A 113 -17.79 0.52 -12.89
C PHE A 113 -17.46 1.95 -12.41
N THR A 114 -18.01 2.98 -13.08
CA THR A 114 -17.81 4.37 -12.68
C THR A 114 -18.37 4.64 -11.28
N ARG A 115 -19.58 4.14 -10.99
CA ARG A 115 -20.21 4.22 -9.67
C ARG A 115 -19.38 3.50 -8.60
N MET A 116 -18.88 2.31 -8.90
CA MET A 116 -18.00 1.56 -8.01
C MET A 116 -16.77 2.38 -7.67
N PHE A 117 -16.11 2.97 -8.67
CA PHE A 117 -14.92 3.78 -8.49
C PHE A 117 -15.20 5.05 -7.67
N ASP A 118 -16.31 5.75 -7.92
CA ASP A 118 -16.72 6.93 -7.15
C ASP A 118 -16.91 6.60 -5.66
N LEU A 119 -17.64 5.52 -5.36
CA LEU A 119 -17.84 5.06 -3.99
C LEU A 119 -16.53 4.66 -3.32
N PHE A 120 -15.68 3.93 -4.02
CA PHE A 120 -14.36 3.54 -3.55
C PHE A 120 -13.46 4.75 -3.30
N TYR A 121 -13.44 5.72 -4.22
CA TYR A 121 -12.65 6.94 -4.13
C TYR A 121 -13.07 7.82 -2.94
N LYS A 122 -14.37 7.98 -2.71
CA LYS A 122 -14.92 8.74 -1.57
C LYS A 122 -14.60 8.11 -0.22
N ASN A 123 -14.39 6.80 -0.17
CA ASN A 123 -14.10 6.06 1.05
C ASN A 123 -12.59 5.73 1.19
N ASN A 124 -11.73 6.67 0.84
CA ASN A 124 -10.26 6.54 0.99
C ASN A 124 -9.67 7.52 2.01
N ASP A 125 -10.50 8.23 2.75
CA ASP A 125 -10.09 9.12 3.83
C ASP A 125 -10.18 8.41 5.19
N PRO A 126 -9.14 8.45 6.05
CA PRO A 126 -9.14 7.73 7.32
C PRO A 126 -10.17 8.25 8.34
N ILE A 127 -10.66 9.48 8.18
CA ILE A 127 -11.60 10.11 9.12
C ILE A 127 -13.05 9.76 8.78
N THR A 128 -13.41 9.82 7.48
CA THR A 128 -14.80 9.74 7.03
C THR A 128 -15.16 8.43 6.33
N ALA A 129 -14.15 7.64 5.94
CA ALA A 129 -14.38 6.41 5.19
C ALA A 129 -15.13 5.35 6.01
N GLN A 130 -16.08 4.71 5.34
CA GLN A 130 -16.75 3.50 5.81
C GLN A 130 -15.98 2.26 5.38
N GLY A 131 -16.29 1.12 6.00
CA GLY A 131 -15.90 -0.17 5.47
C GLY A 131 -16.63 -0.46 4.16
N LEU A 132 -15.96 -1.12 3.22
CA LEU A 132 -16.48 -1.46 1.91
C LEU A 132 -16.53 -2.98 1.73
N ALA A 133 -17.49 -3.46 0.96
CA ALA A 133 -17.54 -4.85 0.53
C ALA A 133 -17.92 -4.91 -0.96
N GLN A 134 -17.21 -5.74 -1.71
CA GLN A 134 -17.51 -5.96 -3.12
C GLN A 134 -17.75 -7.44 -3.38
N ALA A 135 -18.85 -7.75 -4.04
CA ALA A 135 -19.22 -9.13 -4.38
C ALA A 135 -18.46 -9.64 -5.61
N TYR A 136 -18.10 -10.92 -5.56
CA TYR A 136 -17.44 -11.71 -6.60
C TYR A 136 -18.05 -13.12 -6.61
N ALA A 137 -19.04 -13.33 -7.44
CA ALA A 137 -19.81 -14.59 -7.47
C ALA A 137 -20.32 -14.97 -6.05
N ASN A 138 -19.71 -15.96 -5.41
CA ASN A 138 -20.15 -16.53 -4.14
C ASN A 138 -19.39 -16.00 -2.90
N ARG A 139 -18.63 -14.93 -3.03
CA ARG A 139 -17.83 -14.33 -1.93
C ARG A 139 -17.69 -12.84 -2.05
N TYR A 140 -17.25 -12.22 -0.99
CA TYR A 140 -16.92 -10.81 -0.92
C TYR A 140 -15.40 -10.60 -0.75
N VAL A 141 -14.91 -9.50 -1.26
CA VAL A 141 -13.71 -8.84 -0.74
C VAL A 141 -14.19 -7.75 0.20
N VAL A 142 -13.81 -7.85 1.45
CA VAL A 142 -14.11 -6.86 2.50
C VAL A 142 -12.91 -5.97 2.67
N GLN A 143 -13.12 -4.66 2.64
CA GLN A 143 -12.12 -3.64 2.91
C GLN A 143 -12.52 -2.89 4.18
N ASN A 144 -11.74 -3.00 5.23
CA ASN A 144 -11.92 -2.17 6.42
C ASN A 144 -11.59 -0.70 6.10
N PRO A 145 -12.06 0.28 6.90
CA PRO A 145 -11.66 1.67 6.74
C PRO A 145 -10.13 1.82 6.69
N PRO A 146 -9.60 2.85 6.01
CA PRO A 146 -8.16 3.11 5.96
C PRO A 146 -7.52 3.20 7.35
N ALA A 147 -6.24 2.84 7.46
CA ALA A 147 -5.46 3.10 8.66
C ALA A 147 -5.43 4.61 8.95
N GLU A 148 -5.28 4.98 10.21
CA GLU A 148 -5.03 6.36 10.61
C GLU A 148 -3.75 6.86 9.92
N ALA A 149 -3.71 8.15 9.61
CA ALA A 149 -2.48 8.76 9.14
C ALA A 149 -1.46 8.80 10.29
N LEU A 150 -0.19 8.53 9.99
CA LEU A 150 0.86 8.50 11.00
C LEU A 150 1.01 9.87 11.68
N SER A 151 1.27 9.89 12.98
CA SER A 151 1.69 11.10 13.68
C SER A 151 3.14 11.47 13.30
N THR A 152 3.58 12.67 13.66
CA THR A 152 4.99 13.09 13.47
C THR A 152 5.94 12.15 14.23
N GLU A 153 5.61 11.77 15.46
CA GLU A 153 6.41 10.86 16.28
C GLU A 153 6.48 9.46 15.64
N GLU A 154 5.39 8.98 15.08
CA GLU A 154 5.35 7.71 14.37
C GLU A 154 6.17 7.76 13.07
N MET A 155 6.07 8.86 12.32
CA MET A 155 6.91 9.08 11.14
C MET A 155 8.39 9.10 11.53
N ASP A 156 8.77 9.83 12.56
CA ASP A 156 10.15 9.90 13.06
C ASP A 156 10.66 8.53 13.50
N ALA A 157 9.82 7.74 14.18
CA ALA A 157 10.17 6.38 14.59
C ALA A 157 10.46 5.48 13.38
N VAL A 158 9.65 5.56 12.30
CA VAL A 158 9.89 4.79 11.07
C VAL A 158 11.20 5.19 10.41
N TYR A 159 11.48 6.48 10.29
CA TYR A 159 12.70 6.96 9.64
C TYR A 159 13.98 6.88 10.51
N SER A 160 13.83 6.60 11.80
CA SER A 160 14.96 6.31 12.71
C SER A 160 15.42 4.85 12.67
N LEU A 161 14.72 3.96 11.95
CA LEU A 161 15.12 2.57 11.82
C LEU A 161 16.52 2.45 11.19
N PRO A 162 17.30 1.41 11.55
CA PRO A 162 18.68 1.24 11.08
C PRO A 162 18.74 0.75 9.62
N PHE A 163 18.34 1.59 8.69
CA PHE A 163 18.43 1.31 7.26
C PHE A 163 19.88 1.18 6.82
N THR A 164 20.17 0.21 5.95
CA THR A 164 21.53 -0.01 5.45
C THR A 164 21.96 0.99 4.38
N TYR A 165 21.02 1.62 3.69
CA TYR A 165 21.24 2.51 2.55
C TYR A 165 22.18 1.92 1.48
N LYS A 166 22.08 0.63 1.24
CA LYS A 166 22.90 -0.13 0.28
C LYS A 166 22.03 -1.03 -0.57
N VAL A 167 22.50 -1.31 -1.78
CA VAL A 167 21.91 -2.34 -2.63
C VAL A 167 22.09 -3.70 -1.94
N HIS A 168 21.05 -4.55 -2.03
CA HIS A 168 21.12 -5.89 -1.47
C HIS A 168 22.28 -6.69 -2.09
N PRO A 169 23.07 -7.46 -1.33
CA PRO A 169 24.26 -8.18 -1.84
C PRO A 169 23.98 -9.06 -3.06
N LEU A 170 22.83 -9.74 -3.11
CA LEU A 170 22.46 -10.59 -4.25
C LEU A 170 22.22 -9.77 -5.54
N ASP A 171 21.70 -8.56 -5.45
CA ASP A 171 21.51 -7.69 -6.59
C ASP A 171 22.82 -7.03 -7.01
N ALA A 172 23.64 -6.59 -6.04
CA ALA A 172 24.95 -6.03 -6.27
C ALA A 172 25.88 -7.02 -7.00
N ALA A 173 25.79 -8.32 -6.70
CA ALA A 173 26.53 -9.36 -7.37
C ALA A 173 26.16 -9.56 -8.86
N GLN A 174 24.97 -9.07 -9.27
CA GLN A 174 24.50 -9.14 -10.66
C GLN A 174 24.85 -7.90 -11.49
N GLY A 175 25.44 -6.89 -10.88
CA GLY A 175 25.84 -5.66 -11.51
C GLY A 175 25.25 -4.41 -10.87
N GLU A 176 25.42 -3.28 -11.56
CA GLU A 176 24.96 -1.97 -11.07
C GLU A 176 23.43 -1.84 -11.08
N VAL A 177 22.88 -1.36 -9.98
CA VAL A 177 21.46 -0.96 -9.86
C VAL A 177 21.36 0.54 -10.13
N ARG A 178 21.19 0.92 -11.40
CA ARG A 178 21.21 2.33 -11.86
C ARG A 178 20.24 3.24 -11.10
N ALA A 179 19.04 2.74 -10.80
CA ALA A 179 18.04 3.50 -10.06
C ALA A 179 18.50 3.87 -8.63
N PHE A 180 19.42 3.12 -8.05
CA PHE A 180 19.95 3.42 -6.71
C PHE A 180 20.69 4.77 -6.66
N GLU A 181 21.41 5.13 -7.72
CA GLU A 181 22.15 6.40 -7.79
C GLU A 181 21.23 7.63 -7.70
N THR A 182 19.99 7.52 -8.16
CA THR A 182 19.03 8.63 -8.13
C THR A 182 18.35 8.82 -6.78
N ILE A 183 18.32 7.80 -5.92
CA ILE A 183 17.57 7.82 -4.67
C ILE A 183 18.44 7.75 -3.41
N LYS A 184 19.68 7.32 -3.51
CA LYS A 184 20.55 7.01 -2.34
C LYS A 184 20.81 8.19 -1.41
N HIS A 185 20.70 9.42 -1.91
CA HIS A 185 20.89 10.65 -1.17
C HIS A 185 19.64 11.54 -1.18
N SER A 186 18.46 10.93 -1.19
CA SER A 186 17.18 11.61 -1.03
C SER A 186 16.65 11.46 0.39
N ILE A 187 15.91 12.46 0.86
CA ILE A 187 15.28 12.49 2.19
C ILE A 187 13.80 12.75 1.99
N VAL A 188 12.96 11.85 2.50
CA VAL A 188 11.51 12.03 2.52
C VAL A 188 11.13 12.86 3.74
N THR A 189 10.38 13.94 3.54
CA THR A 189 9.95 14.84 4.60
C THR A 189 8.52 14.60 5.06
N HIS A 190 7.65 14.18 4.16
CA HIS A 190 6.24 13.92 4.43
C HIS A 190 5.65 12.88 3.48
N ARG A 191 4.51 12.32 3.83
CA ARG A 191 3.72 11.37 3.05
C ARG A 191 2.27 11.83 2.99
N GLY A 192 1.50 11.31 2.01
CA GLY A 192 0.13 11.74 1.76
C GLY A 192 0.05 12.97 0.88
N CYS A 193 -1.07 13.13 0.18
CA CYS A 193 -1.28 14.26 -0.73
C CYS A 193 -2.77 14.54 -0.93
N TYR A 194 -3.18 15.78 -0.71
CA TYR A 194 -4.55 16.24 -0.98
C TYR A 194 -4.73 16.86 -2.37
N GLY A 195 -3.73 16.76 -3.24
CA GLY A 195 -3.78 17.38 -4.59
C GLY A 195 -4.75 16.71 -5.57
N GLU A 196 -5.07 15.44 -5.35
CA GLU A 196 -6.07 14.67 -6.13
C GLU A 196 -5.94 14.78 -7.66
N CYS A 197 -4.71 14.92 -8.17
CA CYS A 197 -4.46 15.00 -9.61
C CYS A 197 -4.96 13.73 -10.32
N SER A 198 -5.69 13.88 -11.42
CA SER A 198 -6.36 12.77 -12.11
C SER A 198 -5.44 11.67 -12.64
N PHE A 199 -4.17 11.96 -12.84
CA PHE A 199 -3.14 11.00 -13.27
C PHE A 199 -2.39 10.33 -12.10
N CYS A 200 -2.56 10.81 -10.86
CA CYS A 200 -1.71 10.44 -9.72
C CYS A 200 -2.41 9.47 -8.80
N ALA A 201 -1.69 8.41 -8.39
CA ALA A 201 -2.20 7.41 -7.48
C ALA A 201 -1.79 7.63 -6.01
N ILE A 202 -1.03 8.66 -5.69
CA ILE A 202 -0.49 8.87 -4.34
C ILE A 202 -1.61 9.03 -3.31
N SER A 203 -2.60 9.87 -3.57
CA SER A 203 -3.74 10.04 -2.67
C SER A 203 -4.56 8.76 -2.45
N MET A 204 -4.57 7.85 -3.43
CA MET A 204 -5.23 6.54 -3.33
C MET A 204 -4.40 5.51 -2.58
N HIS A 205 -3.08 5.67 -2.55
CA HIS A 205 -2.16 4.78 -1.85
C HIS A 205 -1.81 5.29 -0.46
N GLU A 206 -1.28 6.49 -0.33
CA GLU A 206 -0.83 7.07 0.94
C GLU A 206 -1.94 7.78 1.71
N GLY A 207 -3.05 8.11 1.05
CA GLY A 207 -4.15 8.87 1.62
C GLY A 207 -4.06 10.37 1.34
N ARG A 208 -5.13 11.09 1.73
CA ARG A 208 -5.28 12.54 1.52
C ARG A 208 -4.75 13.36 2.69
N LYS A 209 -4.63 12.77 3.86
CA LYS A 209 -4.06 13.43 5.03
C LYS A 209 -2.54 13.38 4.94
N VAL A 210 -1.91 14.55 5.02
CA VAL A 210 -0.45 14.65 5.04
C VAL A 210 0.07 14.33 6.44
N SER A 211 1.10 13.50 6.50
CA SER A 211 1.88 13.19 7.70
C SER A 211 3.32 13.60 7.45
N TRP A 212 3.93 14.33 8.36
CA TRP A 212 5.29 14.86 8.19
C TRP A 212 6.21 14.46 9.35
N ARG A 213 7.49 14.48 9.07
CA ARG A 213 8.56 14.26 10.05
C ARG A 213 8.88 15.55 10.77
N SER A 214 9.43 15.46 11.97
CA SER A 214 10.01 16.62 12.64
C SER A 214 11.27 17.14 11.91
N GLU A 215 11.56 18.42 12.06
CA GLU A 215 12.80 19.00 11.53
C GLU A 215 14.04 18.31 12.12
N GLU A 216 14.00 17.95 13.40
CA GLU A 216 15.08 17.23 14.08
C GLU A 216 15.36 15.88 13.42
N SER A 217 14.33 15.12 13.07
CA SER A 217 14.44 13.83 12.38
C SER A 217 15.08 14.00 11.00
N ILE A 218 14.66 15.01 10.22
CA ILE A 218 15.18 15.31 8.89
C ILE A 218 16.65 15.73 8.98
N LEU A 219 16.98 16.61 9.92
CA LEU A 219 18.36 17.08 10.14
C LEU A 219 19.29 15.96 10.64
N ALA A 220 18.79 15.06 11.48
CA ALA A 220 19.55 13.90 11.94
C ALA A 220 19.90 12.98 10.77
N GLU A 221 18.97 12.70 9.86
CA GLU A 221 19.23 11.90 8.67
C GLU A 221 20.22 12.60 7.73
N ALA A 222 20.05 13.89 7.48
CA ALA A 222 20.98 14.68 6.67
C ALA A 222 22.40 14.62 7.24
N ARG A 223 22.57 14.80 8.56
CA ARG A 223 23.88 14.70 9.23
C ARG A 223 24.45 13.28 9.15
N ALA A 224 23.63 12.25 9.26
CA ALA A 224 24.09 10.88 9.10
C ALA A 224 24.54 10.60 7.66
N MET A 225 23.83 11.13 6.68
CA MET A 225 24.15 11.01 5.26
C MET A 225 25.50 11.66 4.91
N THR A 226 25.83 12.83 5.48
CA THR A 226 27.13 13.50 5.23
C THR A 226 28.34 12.70 5.72
N LYS A 227 28.13 11.72 6.62
CA LYS A 227 29.21 10.86 7.14
C LYS A 227 29.42 9.59 6.31
N ARG A 228 28.61 9.35 5.30
CA ARG A 228 28.72 8.16 4.44
C ARG A 228 29.89 8.32 3.47
N GLU A 229 30.62 7.25 3.23
CA GLU A 229 31.78 7.24 2.32
C GLU A 229 31.41 7.59 0.88
N ASP A 230 30.18 7.26 0.46
CA ASP A 230 29.67 7.50 -0.89
C ASP A 230 29.03 8.89 -1.07
N PHE A 231 28.99 9.73 -0.02
CA PHE A 231 28.40 11.06 -0.09
C PHE A 231 29.32 12.06 -0.79
N LYS A 232 28.83 12.67 -1.86
CA LYS A 232 29.59 13.61 -2.70
C LYS A 232 29.25 15.09 -2.46
N GLY A 233 28.68 15.40 -1.29
CA GLY A 233 28.35 16.80 -0.92
C GLY A 233 26.97 17.28 -1.44
N ILE A 234 26.16 16.42 -2.03
CA ILE A 234 24.85 16.79 -2.60
C ILE A 234 23.76 15.86 -2.04
N ILE A 235 22.74 16.46 -1.43
CA ILE A 235 21.44 15.81 -1.20
C ILE A 235 20.64 16.00 -2.47
N THR A 236 20.29 14.89 -3.13
CA THR A 236 19.68 14.94 -4.46
C THR A 236 18.22 15.31 -4.44
N ASP A 237 17.55 15.03 -3.32
CA ASP A 237 16.13 15.35 -3.13
C ASP A 237 15.81 15.51 -1.65
N LEU A 238 14.99 16.51 -1.33
CA LEU A 238 14.44 16.79 -0.01
C LEU A 238 12.96 17.11 -0.18
N SER A 239 12.12 16.09 -0.18
CA SER A 239 10.73 16.29 -0.57
C SER A 239 9.77 15.24 0.01
N GLY A 240 8.53 15.38 -0.36
CA GLY A 240 7.44 14.43 -0.23
C GLY A 240 6.69 14.31 -1.55
N PRO A 241 5.44 13.82 -1.54
CA PRO A 241 4.66 13.60 -2.75
C PRO A 241 4.44 14.84 -3.60
N THR A 242 4.36 16.02 -3.00
CA THR A 242 4.31 17.31 -3.68
C THR A 242 4.90 18.41 -2.81
N ALA A 243 5.37 19.49 -3.46
CA ALA A 243 5.90 20.66 -2.76
C ALA A 243 4.81 21.38 -1.97
N ASN A 244 5.23 22.11 -0.92
CA ASN A 244 4.38 22.99 -0.13
C ASN A 244 3.23 22.29 0.64
N MET A 245 3.48 21.06 1.08
CA MET A 245 2.56 20.31 1.96
C MET A 245 3.22 19.89 3.28
N TYR A 246 4.39 20.40 3.60
CA TYR A 246 5.10 20.12 4.84
C TYR A 246 4.69 21.13 5.93
N GLY A 247 4.37 20.66 7.15
CA GLY A 247 4.05 21.46 8.33
C GLY A 247 2.55 21.72 8.52
#